data_8120f820adce98836b0af089af8be5de
#
_entry.id   8120f820adce98836b0af089af8be5de
#
_cell.length_a   1.000
_cell.length_b   1.000
_cell.length_c   1.000
_cell.angle_alpha   90.00
_cell.angle_beta   90.00
_cell.angle_gamma   90.00
#
_symmetry.space_group_name_H-M   'P 1'
#
loop_
_entity.id
_entity.type
_entity.pdbx_description
1 polymer ?
#
loop_
_entity_poly.entity_id
_entity_poly.type
_entity_poly.pdbx_seq_one_letter_code
_entity_poly.pdbx_strand_id
1 'polypeptide(L)'
;MAAASARFSVSMPSDLVAELDALVAASRAPSRSHALAELVRAHLADRGAQRPDARVTGTVTLVYDHHRRRVQSLLTAIQHDHPGLVLSTLHVHLDHDRCLEVLAVRGRAADVRRIADRLVACRGVEHGRVALASDPRG
;
A
#
# COMPACT_ATOMS: atom_id res chain seq x y z
N MET A 1 4.57 30.44 8.55
CA MET A 1 6.00 30.39 8.86
C MET A 1 6.66 29.37 7.95
N ALA A 2 7.68 29.73 7.21
CA ALA A 2 8.47 28.78 6.46
C ALA A 2 9.23 27.88 7.44
N ALA A 3 9.12 26.55 7.28
CA ALA A 3 9.89 25.64 8.11
C ALA A 3 11.39 25.83 7.85
N ALA A 4 12.18 25.86 8.92
CA ALA A 4 13.64 25.97 8.83
C ALA A 4 14.19 24.80 8.03
N SER A 5 15.06 25.08 7.06
CA SER A 5 15.70 24.04 6.25
C SER A 5 16.93 23.52 6.99
N ALA A 6 17.01 22.20 7.17
CA ALA A 6 18.16 21.51 7.70
C ALA A 6 18.94 20.84 6.56
N ARG A 7 20.27 20.86 6.64
CA ARG A 7 21.13 20.13 5.69
C ARG A 7 21.58 18.82 6.33
N PHE A 8 21.52 17.74 5.56
CA PHE A 8 22.06 16.44 5.93
C PHE A 8 22.65 15.75 4.70
N SER A 9 23.48 14.76 4.93
CA SER A 9 24.10 13.97 3.86
C SER A 9 23.61 12.53 3.94
N VAL A 10 23.42 11.89 2.79
CA VAL A 10 23.05 10.50 2.67
C VAL A 10 23.96 9.80 1.67
N SER A 11 24.42 8.60 2.00
CA SER A 11 25.10 7.71 1.07
C SER A 11 24.10 6.68 0.54
N MET A 12 24.11 6.47 -0.75
CA MET A 12 23.14 5.62 -1.44
C MET A 12 23.87 4.77 -2.48
N PRO A 13 23.45 3.52 -2.74
CA PRO A 13 23.97 2.71 -3.84
C PRO A 13 23.87 3.46 -5.18
N SER A 14 24.88 3.30 -6.05
CA SER A 14 24.97 4.06 -7.31
C SER A 14 23.82 3.77 -8.28
N ASP A 15 23.34 2.55 -8.33
CA ASP A 15 22.16 2.14 -9.10
C ASP A 15 20.91 2.88 -8.62
N LEU A 16 20.68 2.95 -7.30
CA LEU A 16 19.56 3.68 -6.72
C LEU A 16 19.67 5.19 -6.93
N VAL A 17 20.90 5.75 -6.97
CA VAL A 17 21.09 7.17 -7.33
C VAL A 17 20.66 7.42 -8.78
N ALA A 18 21.00 6.51 -9.69
CA ALA A 18 20.59 6.62 -11.10
C ALA A 18 19.04 6.55 -11.24
N GLU A 19 18.39 5.69 -10.49
CA GLU A 19 16.92 5.61 -10.45
C GLU A 19 16.30 6.89 -9.86
N LEU A 20 16.90 7.45 -8.82
CA LEU A 20 16.49 8.74 -8.25
C LEU A 20 16.61 9.87 -9.28
N ASP A 21 17.70 9.91 -10.05
CA ASP A 21 17.90 10.92 -11.09
C ASP A 21 16.85 10.78 -12.20
N ALA A 22 16.53 9.56 -12.60
CA ALA A 22 15.45 9.28 -13.55
C ALA A 22 14.08 9.74 -13.00
N LEU A 23 13.81 9.50 -11.72
CA LEU A 23 12.60 9.96 -11.05
C LEU A 23 12.52 11.49 -11.00
N VAL A 24 13.61 12.17 -10.64
CA VAL A 24 13.70 13.66 -10.64
C VAL A 24 13.36 14.21 -12.02
N ALA A 25 13.94 13.64 -13.07
CA ALA A 25 13.68 14.06 -14.44
C ALA A 25 12.22 13.83 -14.86
N ALA A 26 11.67 12.65 -14.56
CA ALA A 26 10.31 12.28 -14.92
C ALA A 26 9.24 13.09 -14.18
N SER A 27 9.45 13.37 -12.90
CA SER A 27 8.54 14.14 -12.05
C SER A 27 8.66 15.65 -12.20
N ARG A 28 9.64 16.11 -13.00
CA ARG A 28 10.01 17.53 -13.12
C ARG A 28 10.32 18.19 -11.75
N ALA A 29 10.82 17.42 -10.81
CA ALA A 29 11.23 17.94 -9.51
C ALA A 29 12.40 18.93 -9.67
N PRO A 30 12.43 20.04 -8.93
CA PRO A 30 13.49 21.05 -9.06
C PRO A 30 14.88 20.54 -8.67
N SER A 31 14.96 19.50 -7.82
CA SER A 31 16.22 18.94 -7.35
C SER A 31 16.00 17.56 -6.70
N ARG A 32 17.10 16.81 -6.51
CA ARG A 32 17.11 15.57 -5.70
C ARG A 32 16.52 15.78 -4.30
N SER A 33 16.91 16.88 -3.65
CA SER A 33 16.43 17.22 -2.30
C SER A 33 14.91 17.42 -2.28
N HIS A 34 14.35 18.05 -3.30
CA HIS A 34 12.90 18.21 -3.42
C HIS A 34 12.20 16.87 -3.62
N ALA A 35 12.69 16.04 -4.53
CA ALA A 35 12.13 14.71 -4.76
C ALA A 35 12.17 13.83 -3.50
N LEU A 36 13.29 13.82 -2.79
CA LEU A 36 13.44 13.11 -1.52
C LEU A 36 12.44 13.63 -0.44
N ALA A 37 12.30 14.95 -0.33
CA ALA A 37 11.36 15.55 0.61
C ALA A 37 9.90 15.14 0.30
N GLU A 38 9.53 15.11 -0.97
CA GLU A 38 8.19 14.63 -1.39
C GLU A 38 7.98 13.14 -1.10
N LEU A 39 8.96 12.30 -1.38
CA LEU A 39 8.90 10.87 -1.03
C LEU A 39 8.74 10.65 0.48
N VAL A 40 9.48 11.40 1.29
CA VAL A 40 9.37 11.33 2.75
C VAL A 40 8.00 11.83 3.21
N ARG A 41 7.48 12.94 2.66
CA ARG A 41 6.14 13.45 2.99
C ARG A 41 5.06 12.43 2.64
N ALA A 42 5.12 11.85 1.44
CA ALA A 42 4.17 10.84 1.01
C ALA A 42 4.19 9.63 1.97
N HIS A 43 5.38 9.13 2.31
CA HIS A 43 5.53 8.02 3.24
C HIS A 43 5.02 8.35 4.65
N LEU A 44 5.28 9.57 5.15
CA LEU A 44 4.78 10.02 6.44
C LEU A 44 3.26 10.24 6.44
N ALA A 45 2.69 10.71 5.34
CA ALA A 45 1.24 10.84 5.19
C ALA A 45 0.56 9.46 5.24
N ASP A 46 1.11 8.47 4.54
CA ASP A 46 0.66 7.09 4.64
C ASP A 46 0.75 6.55 6.06
N ARG A 47 1.83 6.84 6.77
CA ARG A 47 1.99 6.47 8.18
C ARG A 47 1.09 7.26 9.12
N GLY A 48 0.82 8.53 8.82
CA GLY A 48 -0.10 9.38 9.59
C GLY A 48 -1.55 8.87 9.53
N ALA A 49 -1.96 8.34 8.39
CA ALA A 49 -3.23 7.62 8.24
C ALA A 49 -3.27 6.30 9.05
N GLN A 50 -2.17 5.95 9.71
CA GLN A 50 -1.96 4.65 10.36
C GLN A 50 -1.92 4.72 11.89
N ARG A 51 -2.35 5.81 12.51
CA ARG A 51 -2.61 5.80 13.95
C ARG A 51 -3.59 4.65 14.25
N PRO A 52 -3.30 3.77 15.24
CA PRO A 52 -4.06 2.52 15.43
C PRO A 52 -5.57 2.72 15.58
N ASP A 53 -5.97 3.82 16.16
CA ASP A 53 -7.35 4.23 16.44
C ASP A 53 -7.97 5.10 15.34
N ALA A 54 -7.18 5.61 14.40
CA ALA A 54 -7.68 6.41 13.30
C ALA A 54 -8.59 5.59 12.38
N ARG A 55 -9.61 6.23 11.85
CA ARG A 55 -10.42 5.63 10.80
C ARG A 55 -9.77 5.82 9.44
N VAL A 56 -9.69 4.73 8.70
CA VAL A 56 -9.10 4.70 7.37
C VAL A 56 -10.03 4.05 6.37
N THR A 57 -9.85 4.40 5.13
CA THR A 57 -10.44 3.75 3.97
C THR A 57 -9.35 3.51 2.93
N GLY A 58 -9.53 2.53 2.08
CA GLY A 58 -8.52 2.26 1.05
C GLY A 58 -8.75 0.96 0.31
N THR A 59 -7.67 0.46 -0.26
CA THR A 59 -7.70 -0.78 -1.03
C THR A 59 -6.57 -1.71 -0.63
N VAL A 60 -6.85 -3.01 -0.74
CA VAL A 60 -5.85 -4.08 -0.77
C VAL A 60 -5.91 -4.71 -2.14
N THR A 61 -4.79 -4.68 -2.85
CA THR A 61 -4.67 -5.25 -4.19
C THR A 61 -3.79 -6.49 -4.11
N LEU A 62 -4.31 -7.61 -4.63
CA LEU A 62 -3.64 -8.91 -4.61
C LEU A 62 -3.55 -9.46 -6.03
N VAL A 63 -2.41 -10.06 -6.36
CA VAL A 63 -2.25 -10.88 -7.57
C VAL A 63 -1.86 -12.27 -7.12
N TYR A 64 -2.57 -13.28 -7.59
CA TYR A 64 -2.34 -14.66 -7.22
C TYR A 64 -2.69 -15.61 -8.36
N ASP A 65 -2.07 -16.80 -8.33
CA ASP A 65 -2.40 -17.91 -9.21
C ASP A 65 -3.62 -18.67 -8.65
N HIS A 66 -4.73 -18.61 -9.37
CA HIS A 66 -5.98 -19.25 -8.94
C HIS A 66 -5.94 -20.79 -9.02
N HIS A 67 -4.98 -21.38 -9.72
CA HIS A 67 -4.78 -22.83 -9.76
C HIS A 67 -4.05 -23.36 -8.51
N ARG A 68 -3.37 -22.48 -7.78
CA ARG A 68 -2.76 -22.87 -6.50
C ARG A 68 -3.85 -23.26 -5.51
N ARG A 69 -3.75 -24.49 -5.01
CA ARG A 69 -4.72 -25.05 -4.09
C ARG A 69 -4.98 -24.08 -2.93
N ARG A 70 -6.26 -23.78 -2.69
CA ARG A 70 -6.78 -23.10 -1.51
C ARG A 70 -6.53 -21.59 -1.41
N VAL A 71 -5.84 -20.93 -2.35
CA VAL A 71 -5.61 -19.49 -2.21
C VAL A 71 -6.93 -18.71 -2.08
N GLN A 72 -7.90 -18.97 -2.96
CA GLN A 72 -9.22 -18.30 -2.90
C GLN A 72 -9.97 -18.59 -1.60
N SER A 73 -9.98 -19.84 -1.15
CA SER A 73 -10.67 -20.20 0.10
C SER A 73 -9.98 -19.60 1.33
N LEU A 74 -8.65 -19.50 1.33
CA LEU A 74 -7.91 -18.82 2.39
C LEU A 74 -8.19 -17.31 2.41
N LEU A 75 -8.17 -16.66 1.26
CA LEU A 75 -8.49 -15.23 1.15
C LEU A 75 -9.94 -14.97 1.60
N THR A 76 -10.88 -15.79 1.19
CA THR A 76 -12.27 -15.71 1.62
C THR A 76 -12.42 -15.92 3.13
N ALA A 77 -11.73 -16.90 3.71
CA ALA A 77 -11.76 -17.15 5.15
C ALA A 77 -11.23 -15.95 5.94
N ILE A 78 -10.11 -15.35 5.50
CA ILE A 78 -9.56 -14.14 6.14
C ILE A 78 -10.58 -13.00 6.12
N GLN A 79 -11.30 -12.81 5.01
CA GLN A 79 -12.33 -11.77 4.90
C GLN A 79 -13.51 -12.05 5.83
N HIS A 80 -13.94 -13.29 5.95
CA HIS A 80 -15.04 -13.70 6.84
C HIS A 80 -14.72 -13.54 8.33
N ASP A 81 -13.44 -13.68 8.70
CA ASP A 81 -12.99 -13.44 10.09
C ASP A 81 -13.10 -11.97 10.52
N HIS A 82 -13.28 -11.05 9.58
CA HIS A 82 -13.29 -9.61 9.82
C HIS A 82 -14.52 -8.94 9.18
N PRO A 83 -15.73 -9.24 9.65
CA PRO A 83 -16.95 -8.67 9.08
C PRO A 83 -16.96 -7.15 9.20
N GLY A 84 -17.41 -6.48 8.16
CA GLY A 84 -17.53 -5.02 8.12
C GLY A 84 -16.24 -4.26 7.78
N LEU A 85 -15.08 -4.91 7.71
CA LEU A 85 -13.85 -4.26 7.25
C LEU A 85 -13.72 -4.24 5.72
N VAL A 86 -14.19 -5.29 5.05
CA VAL A 86 -14.21 -5.37 3.58
C VAL A 86 -15.59 -4.95 3.09
N LEU A 87 -15.64 -3.85 2.34
CA LEU A 87 -16.89 -3.28 1.80
C LEU A 87 -17.31 -3.96 0.50
N SER A 88 -16.34 -4.24 -0.37
CA SER A 88 -16.55 -4.90 -1.65
C SER A 88 -15.25 -5.49 -2.17
N THR A 89 -15.39 -6.40 -3.10
CA THR A 89 -14.27 -7.05 -3.77
C THR A 89 -14.48 -7.03 -5.27
N LEU A 90 -13.47 -6.59 -6.01
CA LEU A 90 -13.39 -6.72 -7.46
C LEU A 90 -12.45 -7.86 -7.80
N HIS A 91 -12.91 -8.82 -8.58
CA HIS A 91 -12.14 -9.95 -9.04
C HIS A 91 -12.02 -9.91 -10.57
N VAL A 92 -10.79 -9.95 -11.06
CA VAL A 92 -10.46 -9.87 -12.48
C VAL A 92 -9.50 -10.99 -12.87
N HIS A 93 -9.83 -11.74 -13.91
CA HIS A 93 -8.89 -12.67 -14.53
C HIS A 93 -7.91 -11.88 -15.40
N LEU A 94 -6.62 -11.95 -15.07
CA LEU A 94 -5.56 -11.29 -15.84
C LEU A 94 -5.16 -12.12 -17.05
N ASP A 95 -5.03 -13.42 -16.84
CA ASP A 95 -4.72 -14.43 -17.85
C ASP A 95 -5.28 -15.79 -17.42
N HIS A 96 -4.82 -16.88 -18.06
CA HIS A 96 -5.28 -18.23 -17.74
C HIS A 96 -5.02 -18.64 -16.27
N ASP A 97 -3.94 -18.15 -15.70
CA ASP A 97 -3.44 -18.62 -14.40
C ASP A 97 -3.61 -17.60 -13.27
N ARG A 98 -3.56 -16.30 -13.60
CA ARG A 98 -3.48 -15.23 -12.62
C ARG A 98 -4.75 -14.41 -12.50
N CYS A 99 -5.09 -14.10 -11.26
CA CYS A 99 -6.17 -13.20 -10.89
C CYS A 99 -5.65 -11.96 -10.18
N LEU A 100 -6.30 -10.84 -10.47
CA LEU A 100 -6.22 -9.62 -9.69
C LEU A 100 -7.46 -9.53 -8.81
N GLU A 101 -7.26 -9.31 -7.53
CA GLU A 101 -8.34 -9.04 -6.59
C GLU A 101 -8.09 -7.71 -5.90
N VAL A 102 -9.09 -6.83 -5.92
CA VAL A 102 -9.03 -5.53 -5.25
C VAL A 102 -10.14 -5.48 -4.22
N LEU A 103 -9.75 -5.34 -2.96
CA LEU A 103 -10.68 -5.23 -1.84
C LEU A 103 -10.76 -3.77 -1.42
N ALA A 104 -11.97 -3.21 -1.40
CA ALA A 104 -12.24 -1.93 -0.77
C ALA A 104 -12.41 -2.17 0.74
N VAL A 105 -11.62 -1.48 1.55
CA VAL A 105 -11.57 -1.65 3.00
C VAL A 105 -11.83 -0.36 3.74
N ARG A 106 -12.42 -0.47 4.93
CA ARG A 106 -12.71 0.65 5.79
C ARG A 106 -12.80 0.20 7.24
N GLY A 107 -12.25 0.99 8.15
CA GLY A 107 -12.34 0.68 9.58
C GLY A 107 -11.26 1.38 10.38
N ARG A 108 -11.01 0.88 11.59
CA ARG A 108 -9.86 1.33 12.38
C ARG A 108 -8.56 0.88 11.73
N ALA A 109 -7.58 1.76 11.71
CA ALA A 109 -6.31 1.50 11.04
C ALA A 109 -5.64 0.20 11.53
N ALA A 110 -5.66 -0.07 12.82
CA ALA A 110 -5.11 -1.31 13.39
C ALA A 110 -5.79 -2.57 12.84
N ASP A 111 -7.11 -2.55 12.70
CA ASP A 111 -7.88 -3.70 12.23
C ASP A 111 -7.72 -3.90 10.73
N VAL A 112 -7.78 -2.79 9.96
CA VAL A 112 -7.58 -2.81 8.51
C VAL A 112 -6.16 -3.29 8.16
N ARG A 113 -5.15 -2.85 8.90
CA ARG A 113 -3.77 -3.33 8.70
C ARG A 113 -3.63 -4.80 9.01
N ARG A 114 -4.22 -5.26 10.09
CA ARG A 114 -4.15 -6.68 10.47
C ARG A 114 -4.72 -7.58 9.37
N ILE A 115 -5.88 -7.22 8.81
CA ILE A 115 -6.45 -7.99 7.70
C ILE A 115 -5.61 -7.86 6.42
N ALA A 116 -5.14 -6.66 6.11
CA ALA A 116 -4.31 -6.42 4.93
C ALA A 116 -3.01 -7.23 4.99
N ASP A 117 -2.32 -7.24 6.13
CA ASP A 117 -1.09 -8.01 6.32
C ASP A 117 -1.34 -9.52 6.17
N ARG A 118 -2.44 -10.03 6.71
CA ARG A 118 -2.84 -11.44 6.54
C ARG A 118 -3.13 -11.78 5.08
N LEU A 119 -3.82 -10.92 4.36
CA LEU A 119 -4.15 -11.11 2.95
C LEU A 119 -2.88 -11.10 2.08
N VAL A 120 -2.01 -10.12 2.25
CA VAL A 120 -0.76 -10.00 1.49
C VAL A 120 0.20 -11.15 1.78
N ALA A 121 0.26 -11.60 3.03
CA ALA A 121 1.10 -12.73 3.45
C ALA A 121 0.46 -14.10 3.17
N CYS A 122 -0.76 -14.16 2.64
CA CYS A 122 -1.44 -15.40 2.36
C CYS A 122 -0.65 -16.25 1.35
N ARG A 123 -0.50 -17.53 1.68
CA ARG A 123 0.23 -18.47 0.81
C ARG A 123 -0.46 -18.60 -0.55
N GLY A 124 0.27 -18.31 -1.62
CA GLY A 124 -0.23 -18.29 -2.99
C GLY A 124 -0.41 -16.89 -3.56
N VAL A 125 -0.40 -15.85 -2.74
CA VAL A 125 -0.34 -14.46 -3.19
C VAL A 125 1.06 -14.14 -3.68
N GLU A 126 1.17 -13.72 -4.93
CA GLU A 126 2.44 -13.38 -5.57
C GLU A 126 2.83 -11.93 -5.33
N HIS A 127 1.85 -11.04 -5.41
CA HIS A 127 2.01 -9.62 -5.17
C HIS A 127 0.85 -9.08 -4.34
N GLY A 128 1.16 -8.25 -3.37
CA GLY A 128 0.19 -7.55 -2.53
C GLY A 128 0.56 -6.08 -2.35
N ARG A 129 -0.43 -5.21 -2.42
CA ARG A 129 -0.26 -3.77 -2.21
C ARG A 129 -1.40 -3.25 -1.36
N VAL A 130 -1.09 -2.41 -0.41
CA VAL A 130 -2.04 -1.75 0.49
C VAL A 130 -1.93 -0.25 0.29
N ALA A 131 -3.05 0.41 0.04
CA ALA A 131 -3.13 1.86 -0.05
C ALA A 131 -4.26 2.35 0.86
N LEU A 132 -3.91 3.09 1.91
CA LEU A 132 -4.84 3.61 2.89
C LEU A 132 -4.80 5.13 2.92
N ALA A 133 -5.98 5.74 3.12
CA ALA A 133 -6.15 7.15 3.36
C ALA A 133 -6.98 7.36 4.62
N SER A 134 -6.82 8.52 5.27
CA SER A 134 -7.68 8.89 6.40
C SER A 134 -9.14 8.98 5.94
N ASP A 135 -10.06 8.42 6.72
CA ASP A 135 -11.49 8.62 6.51
C ASP A 135 -11.89 9.97 7.12
N PRO A 136 -12.29 10.97 6.29
CA PRO A 136 -12.56 12.32 6.78
C PRO A 136 -13.80 12.43 7.68
N ARG A 137 -14.56 11.35 7.82
CA ARG A 137 -15.77 11.28 8.66
C ARG A 137 -15.61 10.34 9.85
N GLY A 138 -14.38 10.04 10.21
CA GLY A 138 -14.05 9.18 11.35
C GLY A 138 -13.89 9.97 12.66
#